data_769f0f022f4b0443d97aa84a4b4ed789
#
_entry.id   769f0f022f4b0443d97aa84a4b4ed789
#
_cell.length_a   1.000
_cell.length_b   1.000
_cell.length_c   1.000
_cell.angle_alpha   90.00
_cell.angle_beta   90.00
_cell.angle_gamma   90.00
#
_symmetry.space_group_name_H-M   'P 1'
#
loop_
_entity.id
_entity.type
_entity.pdbx_description
1 polymer ?
#
loop_
_entity_poly.entity_id
_entity_poly.type
_entity_poly.pdbx_seq_one_letter_code
_entity_poly.pdbx_strand_id
1 'polypeptide(L)'
;MSLRVGIAGYGLAGRYFHAPLLKGCGFEVAAVQTTNAMRAGHALEDFPRTVVVQTIEELVGQNLDLVVVASANLAHAEQAACALKAGIPVVVDKPMGRNFEETKAIVDLSKTLGVPVSTFFNRRWDSDALTIKQVIARGVLGDIHRMDSRFERFRPEVNQDSWRENMCAEDGGGQLLDLQPHLISTAIDWFGNAELVTATVRSIRGAADDDSVLVLRHDGGVMSYLSASAVVGAPGPRIRILGSKGALVINDLDPQEALLRAGKYPAGAVWSEPTTSAAFIHRGTEVEEVQGVPGNYALFYTAVASAISDGTAWPISNDDALLVASIIDQARTIGTHA
;
A
#
# COMPACT_ATOMS: atom_id res chain seq x y z
N MET A 1 -16.88 19.57 -12.23
CA MET A 1 -16.00 20.36 -11.34
C MET A 1 -14.88 19.42 -10.88
N SER A 2 -13.68 19.95 -10.63
CA SER A 2 -12.59 19.15 -10.06
C SER A 2 -12.89 18.86 -8.60
N LEU A 3 -12.70 17.61 -8.14
CA LEU A 3 -12.84 17.25 -6.73
C LEU A 3 -11.71 17.91 -5.91
N ARG A 4 -12.09 18.52 -4.79
CA ARG A 4 -11.18 19.23 -3.88
C ARG A 4 -10.66 18.29 -2.82
N VAL A 5 -9.31 18.14 -2.72
CA VAL A 5 -8.70 17.23 -1.77
C VAL A 5 -7.79 17.96 -0.77
N GLY A 6 -7.88 17.54 0.50
CA GLY A 6 -6.95 17.89 1.54
C GLY A 6 -5.97 16.76 1.81
N ILE A 7 -4.69 17.08 1.98
CA ILE A 7 -3.65 16.08 2.30
C ILE A 7 -3.14 16.35 3.72
N ALA A 8 -3.37 15.42 4.65
CA ALA A 8 -2.79 15.42 5.99
C ALA A 8 -1.42 14.73 5.97
N GLY A 9 -0.36 15.53 6.10
CA GLY A 9 1.03 15.06 5.99
C GLY A 9 1.62 15.23 4.58
N TYR A 10 2.71 15.99 4.47
CA TYR A 10 3.42 16.25 3.20
C TYR A 10 4.86 15.75 3.25
N GLY A 11 5.01 14.53 3.81
CA GLY A 11 6.25 13.76 3.84
C GLY A 11 6.47 12.95 2.56
N LEU A 12 7.15 11.81 2.69
CA LEU A 12 7.44 10.92 1.57
C LEU A 12 6.17 10.49 0.83
N ALA A 13 5.18 9.96 1.56
CA ALA A 13 3.94 9.46 0.94
C ALA A 13 3.12 10.62 0.36
N GLY A 14 2.85 11.66 1.13
CA GLY A 14 2.05 12.80 0.70
C GLY A 14 2.60 13.47 -0.54
N ARG A 15 3.91 13.80 -0.55
CA ARG A 15 4.54 14.55 -1.64
C ARG A 15 4.82 13.70 -2.88
N TYR A 16 5.37 12.49 -2.71
CA TYR A 16 5.88 11.71 -3.84
C TYR A 16 4.91 10.67 -4.38
N PHE A 17 3.88 10.29 -3.62
CA PHE A 17 2.88 9.33 -4.08
C PHE A 17 1.51 9.98 -4.25
N HIS A 18 0.89 10.45 -3.17
CA HIS A 18 -0.49 10.92 -3.22
C HIS A 18 -0.66 12.17 -4.06
N ALA A 19 0.11 13.22 -3.80
CA ALA A 19 -0.05 14.51 -4.47
C ALA A 19 0.09 14.44 -6.00
N PRO A 20 1.14 13.79 -6.59
CA PRO A 20 1.28 13.68 -8.03
C PRO A 20 0.20 12.79 -8.68
N LEU A 21 -0.24 11.71 -8.00
CA LEU A 21 -1.31 10.85 -8.50
C LEU A 21 -2.66 11.58 -8.50
N LEU A 22 -2.99 12.32 -7.45
CA LEU A 22 -4.17 13.18 -7.37
C LEU A 22 -4.18 14.21 -8.49
N LYS A 23 -3.05 14.92 -8.68
CA LYS A 23 -2.89 15.89 -9.77
C LYS A 23 -3.09 15.23 -11.14
N GLY A 24 -2.48 14.06 -11.36
CA GLY A 24 -2.64 13.30 -12.59
C GLY A 24 -4.09 12.89 -12.88
N CYS A 25 -4.87 12.59 -11.83
CA CYS A 25 -6.29 12.24 -11.93
C CYS A 25 -7.24 13.47 -11.94
N GLY A 26 -6.71 14.70 -11.97
CA GLY A 26 -7.53 15.91 -12.09
C GLY A 26 -8.14 16.41 -10.79
N PHE A 27 -7.67 15.93 -9.62
CA PHE A 27 -8.05 16.51 -8.33
C PHE A 27 -7.38 17.87 -8.13
N GLU A 28 -8.05 18.77 -7.42
CA GLU A 28 -7.48 20.01 -6.92
C GLU A 28 -6.93 19.76 -5.50
N VAL A 29 -5.61 19.83 -5.32
CA VAL A 29 -5.00 19.82 -3.98
C VAL A 29 -5.27 21.19 -3.32
N ALA A 30 -6.40 21.29 -2.66
CA ALA A 30 -6.92 22.54 -2.10
C ALA A 30 -6.23 22.93 -0.79
N ALA A 31 -5.84 21.94 0.02
CA ALA A 31 -5.17 22.19 1.29
C ALA A 31 -4.17 21.11 1.65
N VAL A 32 -3.12 21.48 2.38
CA VAL A 32 -2.09 20.57 2.92
C VAL A 32 -1.87 20.85 4.38
N GLN A 33 -2.01 19.84 5.23
CA GLN A 33 -1.69 19.94 6.65
C GLN A 33 -0.25 19.51 6.91
N THR A 34 0.56 20.40 7.47
CA THR A 34 1.91 20.08 7.95
C THR A 34 2.39 21.15 8.93
N THR A 35 3.07 20.72 10.00
CA THR A 35 3.75 21.62 10.97
C THR A 35 5.20 21.89 10.58
N ASN A 36 5.73 21.20 9.57
CA ASN A 36 7.11 21.32 9.14
C ASN A 36 7.25 22.40 8.06
N ALA A 37 8.00 23.48 8.36
CA ALA A 37 8.15 24.63 7.48
C ALA A 37 8.73 24.30 6.10
N MET A 38 9.69 23.36 6.01
CA MET A 38 10.26 22.93 4.73
C MET A 38 9.18 22.21 3.88
N ARG A 39 8.38 21.33 4.48
CA ARG A 39 7.31 20.65 3.77
C ARG A 39 6.18 21.62 3.35
N ALA A 40 5.91 22.64 4.15
CA ALA A 40 5.01 23.73 3.79
C ALA A 40 5.48 24.47 2.54
N GLY A 41 6.77 24.81 2.48
CA GLY A 41 7.39 25.39 1.27
C GLY A 41 7.24 24.50 0.05
N HIS A 42 7.54 23.21 0.18
CA HIS A 42 7.35 22.24 -0.90
C HIS A 42 5.88 22.14 -1.38
N ALA A 43 4.91 22.19 -0.47
CA ALA A 43 3.50 22.14 -0.86
C ALA A 43 3.10 23.34 -1.71
N LEU A 44 3.58 24.55 -1.35
CA LEU A 44 3.34 25.79 -2.11
C LEU A 44 4.07 25.80 -3.46
N GLU A 45 5.27 25.19 -3.55
CA GLU A 45 5.98 25.02 -4.83
C GLU A 45 5.22 24.08 -5.77
N ASP A 46 4.81 22.91 -5.25
CA ASP A 46 4.13 21.87 -6.04
C ASP A 46 2.69 22.30 -6.43
N PHE A 47 2.02 23.06 -5.55
CA PHE A 47 0.64 23.55 -5.69
C PHE A 47 0.50 25.01 -5.22
N PRO A 48 0.77 26.00 -6.09
CA PRO A 48 0.80 27.41 -5.69
C PRO A 48 -0.52 27.98 -5.16
N ARG A 49 -1.64 27.28 -5.35
CA ARG A 49 -2.97 27.70 -4.85
C ARG A 49 -3.44 26.92 -3.62
N THR A 50 -2.64 25.98 -3.12
CA THR A 50 -2.99 25.21 -1.92
C THR A 50 -2.92 26.08 -0.68
N VAL A 51 -3.80 25.81 0.29
CA VAL A 51 -3.71 26.41 1.62
C VAL A 51 -2.92 25.49 2.52
N VAL A 52 -1.88 26.02 3.19
CA VAL A 52 -1.13 25.23 4.18
C VAL A 52 -1.69 25.52 5.57
N VAL A 53 -2.07 24.47 6.28
CA VAL A 53 -2.66 24.52 7.63
C VAL A 53 -1.84 23.70 8.63
N GLN A 54 -2.02 23.97 9.92
CA GLN A 54 -1.21 23.36 10.99
C GLN A 54 -1.89 22.10 11.57
N THR A 55 -3.22 22.09 11.67
CA THR A 55 -3.97 21.03 12.33
C THR A 55 -4.93 20.32 11.38
N ILE A 56 -5.41 19.14 11.78
CA ILE A 56 -6.40 18.39 11.01
C ILE A 56 -7.76 19.08 11.02
N GLU A 57 -8.12 19.78 12.11
CA GLU A 57 -9.35 20.55 12.24
C GLU A 57 -9.37 21.72 11.25
N GLU A 58 -8.25 22.41 11.09
CA GLU A 58 -8.11 23.46 10.07
C GLU A 58 -8.22 22.89 8.65
N LEU A 59 -7.68 21.66 8.43
CA LEU A 59 -7.74 20.99 7.13
C LEU A 59 -9.19 20.67 6.75
N VAL A 60 -9.94 20.01 7.64
CA VAL A 60 -11.35 19.63 7.36
C VAL A 60 -12.27 20.83 7.20
N GLY A 61 -11.87 22.02 7.67
CA GLY A 61 -12.57 23.28 7.46
C GLY A 61 -12.42 23.88 6.05
N GLN A 62 -11.64 23.28 5.12
CA GLN A 62 -11.30 23.89 3.82
C GLN A 62 -12.28 23.58 2.67
N ASN A 63 -13.49 23.11 2.94
CA ASN A 63 -14.48 22.69 1.94
C ASN A 63 -13.90 21.65 0.95
N LEU A 64 -13.75 20.43 1.41
CA LEU A 64 -13.10 19.31 0.70
C LEU A 64 -14.11 18.22 0.35
N ASP A 65 -13.88 17.56 -0.79
CA ASP A 65 -14.59 16.35 -1.22
C ASP A 65 -13.89 15.07 -0.75
N LEU A 66 -12.61 15.16 -0.38
CA LEU A 66 -11.78 14.05 0.05
C LEU A 66 -10.68 14.52 1.01
N VAL A 67 -10.38 13.74 2.04
CA VAL A 67 -9.14 13.87 2.82
C VAL A 67 -8.25 12.66 2.56
N VAL A 68 -6.97 12.92 2.29
CA VAL A 68 -5.93 11.88 2.22
C VAL A 68 -5.04 11.98 3.45
N VAL A 69 -5.02 10.95 4.26
CA VAL A 69 -4.14 10.85 5.44
C VAL A 69 -2.86 10.14 5.03
N ALA A 70 -1.76 10.91 4.97
CA ALA A 70 -0.42 10.48 4.53
C ALA A 70 0.68 10.90 5.51
N SER A 71 0.33 11.03 6.77
CA SER A 71 1.19 11.40 7.90
C SER A 71 2.01 10.20 8.41
N ALA A 72 2.59 10.29 9.59
CA ALA A 72 3.16 9.12 10.26
C ALA A 72 2.04 8.21 10.81
N ASN A 73 2.29 6.90 10.84
CA ASN A 73 1.31 5.87 11.24
C ASN A 73 0.58 6.20 12.56
N LEU A 74 1.29 6.80 13.51
CA LEU A 74 0.74 7.21 14.81
C LEU A 74 -0.45 8.17 14.70
N ALA A 75 -0.50 9.00 13.67
CA ALA A 75 -1.55 10.02 13.50
C ALA A 75 -2.73 9.55 12.62
N HIS A 76 -2.63 8.39 11.97
CA HIS A 76 -3.62 7.94 11.00
C HIS A 76 -5.02 7.83 11.59
N ALA A 77 -5.16 7.17 12.75
CA ALA A 77 -6.47 6.91 13.36
C ALA A 77 -7.17 8.21 13.79
N GLU A 78 -6.45 9.13 14.42
CA GLU A 78 -6.99 10.41 14.88
C GLU A 78 -7.41 11.30 13.69
N GLN A 79 -6.53 11.41 12.69
CA GLN A 79 -6.79 12.25 11.51
C GLN A 79 -7.93 11.71 10.65
N ALA A 80 -7.98 10.39 10.44
CA ALA A 80 -9.09 9.75 9.75
C ALA A 80 -10.41 9.96 10.49
N ALA A 81 -10.43 9.78 11.82
CA ALA A 81 -11.62 9.99 12.63
C ALA A 81 -12.11 11.45 12.60
N CYS A 82 -11.20 12.43 12.58
CA CYS A 82 -11.54 13.84 12.45
C CYS A 82 -12.24 14.12 11.11
N ALA A 83 -11.68 13.66 10.00
CA ALA A 83 -12.26 13.84 8.67
C ALA A 83 -13.63 13.14 8.52
N LEU A 84 -13.76 11.90 9.01
CA LEU A 84 -15.02 11.15 8.99
C LEU A 84 -16.11 11.88 9.78
N LYS A 85 -15.80 12.41 10.98
CA LYS A 85 -16.74 13.21 11.80
C LYS A 85 -17.15 14.51 11.12
N ALA A 86 -16.29 15.07 10.26
CA ALA A 86 -16.62 16.23 9.43
C ALA A 86 -17.47 15.88 8.20
N GLY A 87 -17.81 14.58 8.00
CA GLY A 87 -18.60 14.12 6.87
C GLY A 87 -17.82 14.00 5.57
N ILE A 88 -16.48 13.98 5.63
CA ILE A 88 -15.62 13.98 4.45
C ILE A 88 -15.07 12.56 4.25
N PRO A 89 -15.23 11.96 3.04
CA PRO A 89 -14.61 10.68 2.69
C PRO A 89 -13.09 10.69 2.88
N VAL A 90 -12.52 9.53 3.25
CA VAL A 90 -11.10 9.45 3.61
C VAL A 90 -10.39 8.35 2.84
N VAL A 91 -9.19 8.66 2.32
CA VAL A 91 -8.18 7.69 1.94
C VAL A 91 -7.06 7.73 2.99
N VAL A 92 -6.79 6.62 3.63
CA VAL A 92 -5.66 6.50 4.57
C VAL A 92 -4.51 5.77 3.88
N ASP A 93 -3.28 6.31 3.96
CA ASP A 93 -2.10 5.57 3.53
C ASP A 93 -1.97 4.27 4.36
N LYS A 94 -1.26 3.29 3.84
CA LYS A 94 -1.03 2.03 4.55
C LYS A 94 0.03 2.21 5.67
N PRO A 95 -0.14 1.52 6.79
CA PRO A 95 -1.32 0.78 7.23
C PRO A 95 -2.45 1.75 7.63
N MET A 96 -3.73 1.32 7.53
CA MET A 96 -4.85 2.18 7.95
C MET A 96 -4.75 2.57 9.42
N GLY A 97 -4.44 1.62 10.29
CA GLY A 97 -4.10 1.79 11.70
C GLY A 97 -2.85 1.01 12.06
N ARG A 98 -2.24 1.26 13.21
CA ARG A 98 -1.03 0.55 13.69
C ARG A 98 -1.31 -0.89 14.10
N ASN A 99 -2.58 -1.22 14.35
CA ASN A 99 -3.08 -2.52 14.78
C ASN A 99 -4.53 -2.73 14.33
N PHE A 100 -5.05 -3.91 14.63
CA PHE A 100 -6.44 -4.28 14.29
C PHE A 100 -7.47 -3.37 14.96
N GLU A 101 -7.29 -3.03 16.24
CA GLU A 101 -8.25 -2.21 16.98
C GLU A 101 -8.37 -0.79 16.44
N GLU A 102 -7.25 -0.15 16.08
CA GLU A 102 -7.28 1.16 15.42
C GLU A 102 -7.95 1.10 14.05
N THR A 103 -7.60 0.09 13.24
CA THR A 103 -8.22 -0.13 11.92
C THR A 103 -9.71 -0.35 12.07
N LYS A 104 -10.12 -1.18 13.02
CA LYS A 104 -11.53 -1.46 13.33
C LYS A 104 -12.28 -0.22 13.79
N ALA A 105 -11.68 0.59 14.66
CA ALA A 105 -12.31 1.82 15.13
C ALA A 105 -12.57 2.82 13.98
N ILE A 106 -11.65 2.96 13.03
CA ILE A 106 -11.84 3.80 11.84
C ILE A 106 -12.98 3.24 10.97
N VAL A 107 -12.99 1.93 10.71
CA VAL A 107 -14.01 1.27 9.88
C VAL A 107 -15.39 1.35 10.52
N ASP A 108 -15.49 1.10 11.82
CA ASP A 108 -16.76 1.18 12.55
C ASP A 108 -17.31 2.61 12.59
N LEU A 109 -16.43 3.59 12.77
CA LEU A 109 -16.81 5.00 12.69
C LEU A 109 -17.32 5.37 11.29
N SER A 110 -16.62 4.95 10.24
CA SER A 110 -17.05 5.14 8.85
C SER A 110 -18.44 4.55 8.62
N LYS A 111 -18.67 3.29 9.03
CA LYS A 111 -19.98 2.63 8.94
C LYS A 111 -21.08 3.37 9.73
N THR A 112 -20.77 3.81 10.94
CA THR A 112 -21.73 4.51 11.82
C THR A 112 -22.17 5.85 11.23
N LEU A 113 -21.23 6.58 10.64
CA LEU A 113 -21.50 7.91 10.05
C LEU A 113 -22.00 7.82 8.60
N GLY A 114 -21.92 6.67 7.95
CA GLY A 114 -22.21 6.52 6.52
C GLY A 114 -21.21 7.28 5.63
N VAL A 115 -20.01 7.58 6.14
CA VAL A 115 -18.95 8.30 5.42
C VAL A 115 -17.87 7.32 5.02
N PRO A 116 -17.54 7.18 3.73
CA PRO A 116 -16.60 6.17 3.26
C PRO A 116 -15.17 6.37 3.72
N VAL A 117 -14.47 5.25 3.94
CA VAL A 117 -13.01 5.19 4.12
C VAL A 117 -12.41 4.08 3.26
N SER A 118 -11.19 4.29 2.75
CA SER A 118 -10.43 3.28 2.01
C SER A 118 -8.94 3.38 2.36
N THR A 119 -8.20 2.28 2.15
CA THR A 119 -6.75 2.22 2.38
C THR A 119 -5.99 2.25 1.06
N PHE A 120 -4.86 2.97 1.02
CA PHE A 120 -4.03 3.06 -0.18
C PHE A 120 -3.11 1.83 -0.31
N PHE A 121 -3.66 0.67 -0.65
CA PHE A 121 -2.89 -0.51 -1.03
C PHE A 121 -2.45 -0.43 -2.49
N ASN A 122 -1.62 0.57 -2.81
CA ASN A 122 -1.18 0.92 -4.16
C ASN A 122 -0.56 -0.26 -4.95
N ARG A 123 0.10 -1.19 -4.27
CA ARG A 123 0.76 -2.33 -4.90
C ARG A 123 -0.19 -3.29 -5.63
N ARG A 124 -1.49 -3.21 -5.44
CA ARG A 124 -2.48 -3.90 -6.28
C ARG A 124 -2.50 -3.41 -7.73
N TRP A 125 -1.90 -2.24 -7.98
CA TRP A 125 -1.72 -1.64 -9.31
C TRP A 125 -0.27 -1.60 -9.77
N ASP A 126 0.63 -2.37 -9.15
CA ASP A 126 1.95 -2.67 -9.69
C ASP A 126 1.80 -3.48 -10.98
N SER A 127 2.77 -3.35 -11.89
CA SER A 127 2.83 -4.15 -13.12
C SER A 127 2.82 -5.66 -12.83
N ASP A 128 3.58 -6.08 -11.82
CA ASP A 128 3.59 -7.47 -11.37
C ASP A 128 2.19 -7.93 -10.93
N ALA A 129 1.49 -7.13 -10.15
CA ALA A 129 0.17 -7.45 -9.66
C ALA A 129 -0.88 -7.58 -10.78
N LEU A 130 -0.89 -6.63 -11.71
CA LEU A 130 -1.82 -6.65 -12.85
C LEU A 130 -1.51 -7.79 -13.82
N THR A 131 -0.22 -8.08 -14.06
CA THR A 131 0.23 -9.19 -14.90
C THR A 131 -0.16 -10.53 -14.29
N ILE A 132 0.02 -10.70 -12.98
CA ILE A 132 -0.39 -11.93 -12.28
C ILE A 132 -1.90 -12.14 -12.40
N LYS A 133 -2.72 -11.12 -12.18
CA LYS A 133 -4.18 -11.21 -12.37
C LYS A 133 -4.53 -11.70 -13.78
N GLN A 134 -3.90 -11.14 -14.81
CA GLN A 134 -4.12 -11.54 -16.19
C GLN A 134 -3.72 -13.00 -16.44
N VAL A 135 -2.56 -13.43 -15.92
CA VAL A 135 -2.06 -14.80 -16.07
C VAL A 135 -2.96 -15.81 -15.35
N ILE A 136 -3.41 -15.48 -14.14
CA ILE A 136 -4.37 -16.30 -13.38
C ILE A 136 -5.68 -16.44 -14.16
N ALA A 137 -6.26 -15.33 -14.62
CA ALA A 137 -7.52 -15.32 -15.38
C ALA A 137 -7.45 -16.15 -16.67
N ARG A 138 -6.28 -16.23 -17.30
CA ARG A 138 -6.05 -17.05 -18.52
C ARG A 138 -5.89 -18.54 -18.22
N GLY A 139 -5.74 -18.94 -16.95
CA GLY A 139 -5.61 -20.35 -16.53
C GLY A 139 -4.36 -21.07 -17.05
N VAL A 140 -3.35 -20.33 -17.53
CA VAL A 140 -2.15 -20.91 -18.19
C VAL A 140 -1.23 -21.65 -17.23
N LEU A 141 -1.36 -21.38 -15.92
CA LEU A 141 -0.61 -22.08 -14.86
C LEU A 141 -1.32 -23.34 -14.34
N GLY A 142 -2.56 -23.59 -14.76
CA GLY A 142 -3.42 -24.65 -14.21
C GLY A 142 -3.87 -24.33 -12.79
N ASP A 143 -4.00 -25.35 -11.93
CA ASP A 143 -4.40 -25.20 -10.54
C ASP A 143 -3.27 -24.59 -9.72
N ILE A 144 -3.46 -23.38 -9.23
CA ILE A 144 -2.46 -22.69 -8.42
C ILE A 144 -2.53 -23.26 -7.00
N HIS A 145 -1.37 -23.60 -6.45
CA HIS A 145 -1.24 -24.17 -5.11
C HIS A 145 -0.30 -23.39 -4.19
N ARG A 146 0.60 -22.54 -4.75
CA ARG A 146 1.57 -21.79 -3.95
C ARG A 146 1.94 -20.45 -4.59
N MET A 147 2.12 -19.46 -3.72
CA MET A 147 2.72 -18.16 -4.03
C MET A 147 3.90 -17.91 -3.09
N ASP A 148 5.01 -17.40 -3.63
CA ASP A 148 6.10 -16.79 -2.87
C ASP A 148 6.18 -15.31 -3.27
N SER A 149 6.18 -14.39 -2.30
CA SER A 149 6.32 -12.95 -2.57
C SER A 149 7.27 -12.30 -1.57
N ARG A 150 8.16 -11.43 -2.06
CA ARG A 150 9.30 -10.94 -1.27
C ARG A 150 9.51 -9.44 -1.42
N PHE A 151 9.79 -8.80 -0.27
CA PHE A 151 10.47 -7.51 -0.17
C PHE A 151 11.78 -7.71 0.60
N GLU A 152 12.77 -8.27 -0.05
CA GLU A 152 14.08 -8.61 0.50
C GLU A 152 15.13 -7.62 0.01
N ARG A 153 15.94 -7.10 0.92
CA ARG A 153 16.99 -6.12 0.65
C ARG A 153 18.22 -6.42 1.49
N PHE A 154 19.38 -5.88 1.09
CA PHE A 154 20.58 -5.96 1.92
C PHE A 154 20.95 -4.55 2.41
N ARG A 155 20.56 -4.24 3.64
CA ARG A 155 20.82 -3.00 4.36
C ARG A 155 21.27 -3.34 5.77
N PRO A 156 22.53 -3.78 5.95
CA PRO A 156 23.03 -4.28 7.25
C PRO A 156 23.06 -3.19 8.33
N GLU A 157 23.18 -1.92 7.93
CA GLU A 157 23.19 -0.78 8.84
C GLU A 157 21.76 -0.24 9.05
N VAL A 158 21.40 0.08 10.30
CA VAL A 158 20.15 0.77 10.63
C VAL A 158 20.27 2.24 10.25
N ASN A 159 19.33 2.76 9.48
CA ASN A 159 19.25 4.18 9.20
C ASN A 159 18.70 4.94 10.42
N GLN A 160 19.57 5.65 11.14
CA GLN A 160 19.23 6.36 12.37
C GLN A 160 18.20 7.49 12.17
N ASP A 161 18.08 8.02 10.95
CA ASP A 161 17.11 9.06 10.61
C ASP A 161 15.73 8.50 10.22
N SER A 162 15.61 7.18 10.09
CA SER A 162 14.37 6.50 9.71
C SER A 162 13.57 6.11 10.95
N TRP A 163 12.47 6.81 11.22
CA TRP A 163 11.55 6.43 12.29
C TRP A 163 11.02 4.99 12.15
N ARG A 164 10.85 4.51 10.90
CA ARG A 164 10.40 3.12 10.62
C ARG A 164 11.37 2.07 11.13
N GLU A 165 12.68 2.40 11.15
CA GLU A 165 13.73 1.46 11.57
C GLU A 165 14.08 1.60 13.06
N ASN A 166 13.65 2.70 13.72
CA ASN A 166 14.05 3.02 15.10
C ASN A 166 12.89 3.01 16.11
N MET A 167 11.64 3.21 15.66
CA MET A 167 10.49 3.17 16.57
C MET A 167 10.05 1.73 16.82
N CYS A 168 9.52 1.47 18.01
CA CYS A 168 8.92 0.17 18.33
C CYS A 168 7.63 -0.08 17.51
N ALA A 169 7.19 -1.31 17.49
CA ALA A 169 6.01 -1.72 16.74
C ALA A 169 4.72 -1.03 17.20
N GLU A 170 4.61 -0.77 18.51
CA GLU A 170 3.48 -0.06 19.14
C GLU A 170 3.35 1.38 18.63
N ASP A 171 4.49 2.01 18.32
CA ASP A 171 4.55 3.37 17.76
C ASP A 171 4.48 3.40 16.22
N GLY A 172 4.32 2.23 15.61
CA GLY A 172 4.14 2.07 14.17
C GLY A 172 5.43 1.82 13.37
N GLY A 173 6.55 1.52 14.05
CA GLY A 173 7.81 1.13 13.41
C GLY A 173 7.82 -0.34 12.98
N GLY A 174 8.93 -0.75 12.35
CA GLY A 174 9.20 -2.12 11.91
C GLY A 174 8.76 -2.45 10.50
N GLN A 175 9.40 -3.47 9.92
CA GLN A 175 9.11 -3.92 8.55
C GLN A 175 7.85 -4.76 8.45
N LEU A 176 7.45 -5.41 9.55
CA LEU A 176 6.17 -6.11 9.60
C LEU A 176 5.03 -5.16 9.25
N LEU A 177 5.02 -3.97 9.84
CA LEU A 177 3.97 -2.97 9.58
C LEU A 177 4.22 -2.13 8.32
N ASP A 178 5.47 -1.98 7.87
CA ASP A 178 5.79 -1.20 6.67
C ASP A 178 5.61 -2.02 5.37
N LEU A 179 6.04 -3.28 5.33
CA LEU A 179 6.12 -4.06 4.09
C LEU A 179 5.09 -5.19 3.99
N GLN A 180 4.77 -5.89 5.07
CA GLN A 180 3.82 -7.01 5.03
C GLN A 180 2.40 -6.60 4.61
N PRO A 181 1.86 -5.39 4.92
CA PRO A 181 0.56 -4.97 4.40
C PRO A 181 0.46 -5.04 2.88
N HIS A 182 1.53 -4.73 2.16
CA HIS A 182 1.57 -4.83 0.70
C HIS A 182 1.50 -6.29 0.23
N LEU A 183 2.30 -7.17 0.86
CA LEU A 183 2.37 -8.59 0.49
C LEU A 183 1.05 -9.30 0.79
N ILE A 184 0.49 -9.07 1.98
CA ILE A 184 -0.80 -9.63 2.40
C ILE A 184 -1.92 -9.12 1.49
N SER A 185 -1.98 -7.80 1.26
CA SER A 185 -3.03 -7.18 0.44
C SER A 185 -3.03 -7.71 -0.99
N THR A 186 -1.86 -7.91 -1.63
CA THR A 186 -1.80 -8.49 -2.97
C THR A 186 -2.17 -9.98 -2.98
N ALA A 187 -1.78 -10.74 -1.95
CA ALA A 187 -2.17 -12.15 -1.82
C ALA A 187 -3.69 -12.32 -1.70
N ILE A 188 -4.34 -11.49 -0.87
CA ILE A 188 -5.81 -11.48 -0.71
C ILE A 188 -6.50 -11.07 -2.02
N ASP A 189 -5.98 -10.08 -2.72
CA ASP A 189 -6.51 -9.59 -3.99
C ASP A 189 -6.49 -10.66 -5.11
N TRP A 190 -5.53 -11.61 -5.06
CA TRP A 190 -5.42 -12.67 -6.06
C TRP A 190 -6.13 -13.96 -5.68
N PHE A 191 -6.13 -14.33 -4.39
CA PHE A 191 -6.58 -15.65 -3.93
C PHE A 191 -7.71 -15.60 -2.92
N GLY A 192 -8.24 -14.41 -2.61
CA GLY A 192 -9.32 -14.24 -1.63
C GLY A 192 -8.85 -14.30 -0.18
N ASN A 193 -9.82 -14.47 0.73
CA ASN A 193 -9.55 -14.50 2.16
C ASN A 193 -8.49 -15.53 2.54
N ALA A 194 -7.79 -15.23 3.63
CA ALA A 194 -6.72 -16.07 4.13
C ALA A 194 -6.67 -16.08 5.66
N GLU A 195 -6.13 -17.17 6.22
CA GLU A 195 -5.76 -17.27 7.63
C GLU A 195 -4.24 -17.37 7.78
N LEU A 196 -3.71 -16.84 8.88
CA LEU A 196 -2.30 -16.99 9.22
C LEU A 196 -2.05 -18.41 9.75
N VAL A 197 -1.16 -19.16 9.09
CA VAL A 197 -0.74 -20.50 9.53
C VAL A 197 0.41 -20.42 10.50
N THR A 198 1.41 -19.59 10.20
CA THR A 198 2.59 -19.33 11.05
C THR A 198 3.28 -18.04 10.66
N ALA A 199 4.08 -17.50 11.57
CA ALA A 199 4.90 -16.32 11.34
C ALA A 199 6.23 -16.42 12.12
N THR A 200 7.27 -15.78 11.58
CA THR A 200 8.46 -15.39 12.34
C THR A 200 8.64 -13.88 12.18
N VAL A 201 8.89 -13.17 13.27
CA VAL A 201 9.15 -11.73 13.30
C VAL A 201 10.35 -11.49 14.18
N ARG A 202 11.41 -10.90 13.61
CA ARG A 202 12.71 -10.76 14.28
C ARG A 202 13.28 -9.37 14.10
N SER A 203 14.04 -8.93 15.11
CA SER A 203 14.93 -7.78 15.04
C SER A 203 16.38 -8.29 14.97
N ILE A 204 16.93 -8.43 13.78
CA ILE A 204 18.28 -8.95 13.57
C ILE A 204 19.31 -7.85 13.78
N ARG A 205 19.01 -6.62 13.38
CA ARG A 205 19.90 -5.45 13.54
C ARG A 205 19.79 -4.77 14.92
N GLY A 206 18.88 -5.27 15.78
CA GLY A 206 18.76 -4.82 17.17
C GLY A 206 17.96 -3.53 17.39
N ALA A 207 17.16 -3.11 16.43
CA ALA A 207 16.23 -1.97 16.52
C ALA A 207 14.77 -2.45 16.38
N ALA A 208 13.95 -1.81 15.55
CA ALA A 208 12.63 -2.33 15.17
C ALA A 208 12.75 -3.70 14.47
N ASP A 209 11.64 -4.42 14.30
CA ASP A 209 11.63 -5.64 13.51
C ASP A 209 12.09 -5.36 12.07
N ASP A 210 12.94 -6.21 11.53
CA ASP A 210 13.59 -6.02 10.23
C ASP A 210 13.68 -7.28 9.39
N ASP A 211 13.09 -8.37 9.89
CA ASP A 211 12.99 -9.65 9.20
C ASP A 211 11.69 -10.35 9.61
N SER A 212 10.82 -10.62 8.64
CA SER A 212 9.56 -11.30 8.87
C SER A 212 9.20 -12.26 7.74
N VAL A 213 8.72 -13.45 8.11
CA VAL A 213 8.16 -14.43 7.19
C VAL A 213 6.78 -14.83 7.69
N LEU A 214 5.77 -14.72 6.84
CA LEU A 214 4.41 -15.13 7.11
C LEU A 214 3.99 -16.25 6.13
N VAL A 215 3.26 -17.22 6.63
CA VAL A 215 2.62 -18.26 5.81
C VAL A 215 1.12 -18.14 5.95
N LEU A 216 0.43 -17.89 4.84
CA LEU A 216 -1.02 -17.78 4.79
C LEU A 216 -1.62 -18.98 4.05
N ARG A 217 -2.81 -19.41 4.46
CA ARG A 217 -3.66 -20.35 3.73
C ARG A 217 -4.92 -19.63 3.29
N HIS A 218 -5.17 -19.62 1.98
CA HIS A 218 -6.37 -19.04 1.41
C HIS A 218 -7.53 -20.05 1.38
N ASP A 219 -8.78 -19.55 1.37
CA ASP A 219 -9.99 -20.38 1.33
C ASP A 219 -9.98 -21.38 0.15
N GLY A 220 -9.40 -20.99 -1.00
CA GLY A 220 -9.18 -21.86 -2.17
C GLY A 220 -8.05 -22.86 -2.04
N GLY A 221 -7.38 -22.98 -0.88
CA GLY A 221 -6.29 -23.92 -0.62
C GLY A 221 -4.91 -23.45 -1.08
N VAL A 222 -4.78 -22.27 -1.70
CA VAL A 222 -3.49 -21.69 -2.08
C VAL A 222 -2.70 -21.33 -0.83
N MET A 223 -1.40 -21.65 -0.81
CA MET A 223 -0.46 -21.25 0.25
C MET A 223 0.38 -20.07 -0.19
N SER A 224 0.39 -18.98 0.59
CA SER A 224 1.23 -17.80 0.35
C SER A 224 2.37 -17.73 1.36
N TYR A 225 3.61 -17.59 0.86
CA TYR A 225 4.83 -17.42 1.64
C TYR A 225 5.34 -16.00 1.41
N LEU A 226 5.20 -15.16 2.43
CA LEU A 226 5.44 -13.72 2.36
C LEU A 226 6.69 -13.36 3.18
N SER A 227 7.73 -12.85 2.53
CA SER A 227 9.00 -12.50 3.18
C SER A 227 9.27 -11.00 3.05
N ALA A 228 9.57 -10.35 4.17
CA ALA A 228 10.06 -8.97 4.21
C ALA A 228 11.31 -8.91 5.09
N SER A 229 12.45 -8.49 4.53
CA SER A 229 13.72 -8.50 5.25
C SER A 229 14.67 -7.40 4.77
N ALA A 230 15.40 -6.78 5.72
CA ALA A 230 16.46 -5.82 5.43
C ALA A 230 17.85 -6.47 5.30
N VAL A 231 18.00 -7.75 5.62
CA VAL A 231 19.32 -8.39 5.82
C VAL A 231 19.57 -9.57 4.89
N VAL A 232 18.87 -9.64 3.75
CA VAL A 232 19.06 -10.70 2.74
C VAL A 232 20.08 -10.27 1.71
N GLY A 233 21.29 -10.86 1.75
CA GLY A 233 22.39 -10.54 0.85
C GLY A 233 22.23 -11.08 -0.58
N ALA A 234 21.36 -12.06 -0.78
CA ALA A 234 21.05 -12.66 -2.09
C ALA A 234 19.54 -12.91 -2.17
N PRO A 235 18.73 -11.86 -2.49
CA PRO A 235 17.29 -12.01 -2.58
C PRO A 235 16.87 -12.97 -3.70
N GLY A 236 15.81 -13.73 -3.45
CA GLY A 236 15.17 -14.56 -4.48
C GLY A 236 14.31 -13.71 -5.44
N PRO A 237 13.64 -14.36 -6.41
CA PRO A 237 12.66 -13.68 -7.24
C PRO A 237 11.65 -12.89 -6.41
N ARG A 238 11.26 -11.70 -6.90
CA ARG A 238 10.28 -10.85 -6.24
C ARG A 238 8.96 -11.59 -5.99
N ILE A 239 8.46 -12.30 -7.03
CA ILE A 239 7.23 -13.10 -6.94
C ILE A 239 7.40 -14.39 -7.74
N ARG A 240 6.86 -15.49 -7.19
CA ARG A 240 6.60 -16.72 -7.92
C ARG A 240 5.19 -17.21 -7.65
N ILE A 241 4.47 -17.56 -8.71
CA ILE A 241 3.16 -18.23 -8.61
C ILE A 241 3.32 -19.63 -9.21
N LEU A 242 3.08 -20.66 -8.40
CA LEU A 242 3.28 -22.05 -8.78
C LEU A 242 1.92 -22.74 -8.99
N GLY A 243 1.76 -23.27 -10.17
CA GLY A 243 0.58 -24.03 -10.57
C GLY A 243 0.88 -25.39 -11.17
N SER A 244 -0.12 -26.20 -11.41
CA SER A 244 0.01 -27.58 -11.92
C SER A 244 0.57 -27.69 -13.34
N LYS A 245 0.57 -26.59 -14.12
CA LYS A 245 1.06 -26.51 -15.50
C LYS A 245 2.29 -25.61 -15.70
N GLY A 246 2.85 -25.07 -14.64
CA GLY A 246 4.02 -24.20 -14.69
C GLY A 246 4.10 -23.20 -13.55
N ALA A 247 5.13 -22.39 -13.57
CA ALA A 247 5.36 -21.34 -12.58
C ALA A 247 5.59 -19.99 -13.26
N LEU A 248 4.89 -18.96 -12.82
CA LEU A 248 5.19 -17.58 -13.19
C LEU A 248 6.28 -17.05 -12.25
N VAL A 249 7.29 -16.38 -12.81
CA VAL A 249 8.40 -15.76 -12.07
C VAL A 249 8.54 -14.31 -12.50
N ILE A 250 8.59 -13.40 -11.53
CA ILE A 250 8.88 -11.98 -11.71
C ILE A 250 10.04 -11.64 -10.77
N ASN A 251 11.11 -11.04 -11.31
CA ASN A 251 12.32 -10.77 -10.55
C ASN A 251 12.37 -9.35 -10.00
N ASP A 252 11.86 -8.38 -10.73
CA ASP A 252 12.06 -6.97 -10.47
C ASP A 252 10.82 -6.33 -9.81
N LEU A 253 11.06 -5.22 -9.12
CA LEU A 253 10.00 -4.35 -8.60
C LEU A 253 9.40 -3.52 -9.74
N ASP A 254 8.14 -3.15 -9.57
CA ASP A 254 7.48 -2.16 -10.41
C ASP A 254 8.24 -0.82 -10.41
N PRO A 255 8.45 -0.18 -11.56
CA PRO A 255 9.22 1.06 -11.67
C PRO A 255 8.50 2.32 -11.21
N GLN A 256 7.17 2.29 -10.96
CA GLN A 256 6.39 3.49 -10.68
C GLN A 256 6.87 4.28 -9.46
N GLU A 257 7.30 3.60 -8.38
CA GLU A 257 7.84 4.29 -7.21
C GLU A 257 9.08 5.12 -7.58
N ALA A 258 10.00 4.56 -8.37
CA ALA A 258 11.20 5.27 -8.82
C ALA A 258 10.84 6.45 -9.72
N LEU A 259 9.87 6.29 -10.61
CA LEU A 259 9.37 7.36 -11.48
C LEU A 259 8.74 8.50 -10.67
N LEU A 260 7.87 8.19 -9.71
CA LEU A 260 7.24 9.19 -8.84
C LEU A 260 8.28 9.97 -8.02
N ARG A 261 9.29 9.29 -7.46
CA ARG A 261 10.41 9.95 -6.75
C ARG A 261 11.27 10.83 -7.65
N ALA A 262 11.35 10.52 -8.96
CA ALA A 262 12.00 11.33 -9.96
C ALA A 262 11.12 12.49 -10.48
N GLY A 263 9.94 12.71 -9.90
CA GLY A 263 9.00 13.77 -10.29
C GLY A 263 8.19 13.47 -11.55
N LYS A 264 8.20 12.22 -12.03
CA LYS A 264 7.37 11.76 -13.14
C LYS A 264 6.07 11.19 -12.60
N TYR A 265 4.95 11.50 -13.23
CA TYR A 265 3.62 11.03 -12.81
C TYR A 265 2.69 10.85 -14.02
N PRO A 266 1.65 9.99 -13.89
CA PRO A 266 0.73 9.77 -14.99
C PRO A 266 -0.13 11.01 -15.25
N ALA A 267 -0.51 11.22 -16.51
CA ALA A 267 -1.54 12.17 -16.91
C ALA A 267 -2.86 11.40 -17.11
N GLY A 268 -3.79 11.56 -16.16
CA GLY A 268 -4.94 10.68 -16.07
C GLY A 268 -4.52 9.25 -15.74
N ALA A 269 -5.00 8.28 -16.52
CA ALA A 269 -4.63 6.88 -16.39
C ALA A 269 -3.47 6.46 -17.31
N VAL A 270 -2.65 7.40 -17.79
CA VAL A 270 -1.60 7.13 -18.78
C VAL A 270 -0.25 7.61 -18.28
N TRP A 271 0.72 6.70 -18.24
CA TRP A 271 2.12 7.02 -18.04
C TRP A 271 2.81 7.29 -19.38
N SER A 272 3.67 8.31 -19.42
CA SER A 272 4.57 8.57 -20.56
C SER A 272 5.80 7.66 -20.55
N GLU A 273 6.13 7.10 -19.39
CA GLU A 273 7.29 6.23 -19.17
C GLU A 273 6.85 4.75 -19.11
N PRO A 274 7.74 3.80 -19.47
CA PRO A 274 7.46 2.38 -19.29
C PRO A 274 7.25 2.02 -17.82
N THR A 275 6.12 1.36 -17.54
CA THR A 275 5.77 0.88 -16.19
C THR A 275 5.58 -0.63 -16.15
N THR A 276 6.19 -1.37 -17.07
CA THR A 276 6.03 -2.83 -17.19
C THR A 276 7.22 -3.56 -16.58
N SER A 277 6.94 -4.56 -15.74
CA SER A 277 7.93 -5.51 -15.23
C SER A 277 8.01 -6.75 -16.13
N ALA A 278 9.21 -7.31 -16.29
CA ALA A 278 9.39 -8.56 -17.03
C ALA A 278 8.83 -9.74 -16.24
N ALA A 279 8.10 -10.62 -16.92
CA ALA A 279 7.49 -11.80 -16.34
C ALA A 279 7.75 -13.03 -17.22
N PHE A 280 8.01 -14.19 -16.59
CA PHE A 280 8.37 -15.42 -17.28
C PHE A 280 7.58 -16.60 -16.75
N ILE A 281 7.06 -17.44 -17.65
CA ILE A 281 6.46 -18.74 -17.30
C ILE A 281 7.48 -19.83 -17.55
N HIS A 282 7.77 -20.61 -16.52
CA HIS A 282 8.68 -21.76 -16.55
C HIS A 282 7.88 -23.07 -16.57
N ARG A 283 8.24 -23.98 -17.48
CA ARG A 283 7.73 -25.36 -17.57
C ARG A 283 8.92 -26.32 -17.70
N GLY A 284 9.51 -26.66 -16.55
CA GLY A 284 10.79 -27.40 -16.54
C GLY A 284 11.93 -26.56 -17.13
N THR A 285 12.49 -26.98 -18.24
CA THR A 285 13.57 -26.24 -18.96
C THR A 285 13.04 -25.19 -19.93
N GLU A 286 11.76 -25.23 -20.25
CA GLU A 286 11.12 -24.25 -21.14
C GLU A 286 10.82 -22.96 -20.38
N VAL A 287 11.16 -21.83 -21.00
CA VAL A 287 10.89 -20.49 -20.46
C VAL A 287 10.19 -19.65 -21.53
N GLU A 288 9.05 -19.12 -21.20
CA GLU A 288 8.23 -18.26 -22.06
C GLU A 288 8.14 -16.86 -21.40
N GLU A 289 8.52 -15.82 -22.14
CA GLU A 289 8.29 -14.45 -21.70
C GLU A 289 6.81 -14.09 -21.85
N VAL A 290 6.24 -13.51 -20.80
CA VAL A 290 4.86 -13.04 -20.77
C VAL A 290 4.86 -11.53 -20.95
N GLN A 291 4.02 -11.05 -21.86
CA GLN A 291 3.81 -9.62 -21.99
C GLN A 291 3.20 -9.07 -20.70
N GLY A 292 3.96 -8.23 -20.00
CA GLY A 292 3.52 -7.57 -18.76
C GLY A 292 2.43 -6.54 -19.01
N VAL A 293 1.57 -6.38 -18.03
CA VAL A 293 0.58 -5.29 -17.98
C VAL A 293 1.26 -4.08 -17.34
N PRO A 294 1.21 -2.89 -17.95
CA PRO A 294 1.77 -1.68 -17.34
C PRO A 294 1.15 -1.38 -15.98
N GLY A 295 1.99 -1.13 -14.98
CA GLY A 295 1.53 -0.69 -13.66
C GLY A 295 0.94 0.71 -13.71
N ASN A 296 -0.07 0.98 -12.87
CA ASN A 296 -0.68 2.31 -12.83
C ASN A 296 -1.39 2.63 -11.50
N TYR A 297 -0.69 3.25 -10.56
CA TYR A 297 -1.26 3.70 -9.28
C TYR A 297 -2.37 4.74 -9.43
N ALA A 298 -2.42 5.49 -10.54
CA ALA A 298 -3.48 6.48 -10.76
C ALA A 298 -4.86 5.83 -10.87
N LEU A 299 -4.96 4.55 -11.26
CA LEU A 299 -6.22 3.81 -11.31
C LEU A 299 -6.90 3.73 -9.93
N PHE A 300 -6.14 3.73 -8.84
CA PHE A 300 -6.71 3.85 -7.50
C PHE A 300 -7.50 5.16 -7.35
N TYR A 301 -6.90 6.31 -7.69
CA TYR A 301 -7.57 7.61 -7.57
C TYR A 301 -8.65 7.83 -8.63
N THR A 302 -8.53 7.21 -9.80
CA THR A 302 -9.63 7.19 -10.77
C THR A 302 -10.85 6.48 -10.18
N ALA A 303 -10.65 5.32 -9.51
CA ALA A 303 -11.74 4.61 -8.83
C ALA A 303 -12.31 5.41 -7.64
N VAL A 304 -11.45 6.09 -6.86
CA VAL A 304 -11.91 6.99 -5.77
C VAL A 304 -12.78 8.13 -6.32
N ALA A 305 -12.36 8.76 -7.43
CA ALA A 305 -13.15 9.81 -8.06
C ALA A 305 -14.53 9.32 -8.50
N SER A 306 -14.61 8.14 -9.15
CA SER A 306 -15.89 7.53 -9.53
C SER A 306 -16.73 7.14 -8.31
N ALA A 307 -16.10 6.66 -7.22
CA ALA A 307 -16.83 6.34 -5.99
C ALA A 307 -17.49 7.59 -5.37
N ILE A 308 -16.79 8.74 -5.39
CA ILE A 308 -17.33 10.01 -4.87
C ILE A 308 -18.41 10.58 -5.81
N SER A 309 -18.18 10.58 -7.13
CA SER A 309 -19.05 11.26 -8.11
C SER A 309 -20.26 10.43 -8.51
N ASP A 310 -20.08 9.11 -8.66
CA ASP A 310 -21.05 8.19 -9.26
C ASP A 310 -21.59 7.13 -8.29
N GLY A 311 -21.06 7.09 -7.05
CA GLY A 311 -21.46 6.12 -6.04
C GLY A 311 -21.00 4.69 -6.34
N THR A 312 -19.93 4.52 -7.14
CA THR A 312 -19.35 3.19 -7.43
C THR A 312 -18.64 2.64 -6.18
N ALA A 313 -18.25 1.35 -6.24
CA ALA A 313 -17.49 0.72 -5.16
C ALA A 313 -16.12 1.39 -4.97
N TRP A 314 -15.71 1.53 -3.72
CA TRP A 314 -14.37 2.01 -3.36
C TRP A 314 -13.30 0.99 -3.76
N PRO A 315 -12.07 1.42 -4.14
CA PRO A 315 -11.07 0.53 -4.74
C PRO A 315 -10.55 -0.56 -3.80
N ILE A 316 -10.57 -0.32 -2.50
CA ILE A 316 -10.21 -1.29 -1.47
C ILE A 316 -11.35 -1.39 -0.47
N SER A 317 -11.78 -2.61 -0.19
CA SER A 317 -12.83 -2.88 0.79
C SER A 317 -12.34 -2.69 2.23
N ASN A 318 -13.24 -2.31 3.12
CA ASN A 318 -12.94 -2.26 4.55
C ASN A 318 -12.62 -3.64 5.13
N ASP A 319 -13.21 -4.71 4.58
CA ASP A 319 -12.95 -6.08 5.02
C ASP A 319 -11.51 -6.50 4.69
N ASP A 320 -10.97 -6.11 3.53
CA ASP A 320 -9.56 -6.32 3.20
C ASP A 320 -8.63 -5.59 4.17
N ALA A 321 -8.95 -4.34 4.51
CA ALA A 321 -8.14 -3.55 5.46
C ALA A 321 -8.14 -4.20 6.86
N LEU A 322 -9.29 -4.67 7.32
CA LEU A 322 -9.44 -5.38 8.59
C LEU A 322 -8.68 -6.71 8.58
N LEU A 323 -8.79 -7.48 7.50
CA LEU A 323 -8.10 -8.77 7.37
C LEU A 323 -6.57 -8.59 7.37
N VAL A 324 -6.05 -7.61 6.64
CA VAL A 324 -4.62 -7.29 6.64
C VAL A 324 -4.15 -6.93 8.06
N ALA A 325 -4.88 -6.05 8.77
CA ALA A 325 -4.53 -5.65 10.13
C ALA A 325 -4.59 -6.84 11.12
N SER A 326 -5.60 -7.69 11.00
CA SER A 326 -5.75 -8.89 11.83
C SER A 326 -4.60 -9.88 11.64
N ILE A 327 -4.19 -10.14 10.40
CA ILE A 327 -3.05 -11.03 10.09
C ILE A 327 -1.75 -10.46 10.67
N ILE A 328 -1.52 -9.15 10.59
CA ILE A 328 -0.33 -8.48 11.15
C ILE A 328 -0.30 -8.62 12.68
N ASP A 329 -1.41 -8.39 13.38
CA ASP A 329 -1.47 -8.52 14.83
C ASP A 329 -1.26 -9.97 15.29
N GLN A 330 -1.84 -10.94 14.59
CA GLN A 330 -1.59 -12.35 14.83
C GLN A 330 -0.11 -12.71 14.62
N ALA A 331 0.49 -12.22 13.51
CA ALA A 331 1.91 -12.46 13.20
C ALA A 331 2.82 -11.88 14.27
N ARG A 332 2.50 -10.69 14.78
CA ARG A 332 3.24 -10.06 15.89
C ARG A 332 3.17 -10.91 17.17
N THR A 333 2.00 -11.45 17.48
CA THR A 333 1.80 -12.29 18.67
C THR A 333 2.53 -13.63 18.56
N ILE A 334 2.49 -14.31 17.41
CA ILE A 334 3.14 -15.60 17.17
C ILE A 334 4.65 -15.43 17.02
N GLY A 335 5.09 -14.43 16.28
CA GLY A 335 6.48 -14.25 15.87
C GLY A 335 7.43 -13.84 17.01
N THR A 336 6.94 -13.17 18.05
CA THR A 336 7.75 -12.76 19.21
C THR A 336 8.16 -13.91 20.16
N HIS A 337 7.67 -15.12 19.91
CA HIS A 337 8.00 -16.32 20.69
C HIS A 337 8.96 -17.28 19.97
N ALA A 338 9.51 -16.90 18.80
CA ALA A 338 10.41 -17.75 18.00
C ALA A 338 11.90 -17.35 18.17
#